data_b57c8a96a5cee241b03bd3a6536e2654
#
_entry.id   b57c8a96a5cee241b03bd3a6536e2654
#
_cell.length_a   1.000
_cell.length_b   1.000
_cell.length_c   1.000
_cell.angle_alpha   90.00
_cell.angle_beta   90.00
_cell.angle_gamma   90.00
#
_symmetry.space_group_name_H-M   'P 1'
#
loop_
_entity.id
_entity.type
_entity.pdbx_description
1 polymer ?
#
loop_
_entity_poly.entity_id
_entity_poly.type
_entity_poly.pdbx_seq_one_letter_code
_entity_poly.pdbx_strand_id
1 'polypeptide(L)'
;ILESDHAPHTIEEKDKEFDAVPSGVPGVETMFPLFLYMVKKEILSFERLVSSICENPSDLLNIPKGRIEVGRDADFIVVDLKKECKIKSENLHSKCGWTPYEGRSAIFPEYVFVRGEKLIEEHEMLGSKGFGRFVGEQ
;
A
#
# COMPACT_ATOMS: atom_id res chain seq x y z
N ILE A 1 11.16 -4.80 8.84
CA ILE A 1 10.45 -3.86 7.96
C ILE A 1 10.04 -4.58 6.70
N LEU A 2 8.83 -4.32 6.24
CA LEU A 2 8.33 -4.69 4.91
C LEU A 2 8.14 -3.41 4.12
N GLU A 3 8.56 -3.41 2.86
CA GLU A 3 8.37 -2.32 1.92
C GLU A 3 8.08 -2.88 0.53
N SER A 4 7.59 -2.06 -0.39
CA SER A 4 7.07 -2.53 -1.67
C SER A 4 8.10 -2.55 -2.79
N ASP A 5 9.21 -1.87 -2.61
CA ASP A 5 10.19 -1.59 -3.69
C ASP A 5 9.50 -1.18 -5.01
N HIS A 6 8.54 -0.24 -4.88
CA HIS A 6 7.69 0.17 -5.99
C HIS A 6 8.52 0.80 -7.13
N ALA A 7 8.82 0.03 -8.14
CA ALA A 7 9.55 0.45 -9.34
C ALA A 7 8.72 0.17 -10.61
N PRO A 8 7.70 1.01 -10.89
CA PRO A 8 6.81 0.81 -12.03
C PRO A 8 7.50 1.19 -13.34
N HIS A 9 7.36 0.34 -14.33
CA HIS A 9 7.79 0.55 -15.70
C HIS A 9 6.61 0.28 -16.64
N THR A 10 6.58 0.91 -17.80
CA THR A 10 5.51 0.67 -18.78
C THR A 10 5.61 -0.74 -19.38
N ILE A 11 4.55 -1.22 -20.01
CA ILE A 11 4.57 -2.52 -20.70
C ILE A 11 5.62 -2.52 -21.81
N GLU A 12 5.76 -1.42 -22.55
CA GLU A 12 6.75 -1.27 -23.63
C GLU A 12 8.19 -1.33 -23.11
N GLU A 13 8.44 -0.83 -21.90
CA GLU A 13 9.75 -0.94 -21.26
C GLU A 13 10.02 -2.37 -20.79
N LYS A 14 8.97 -3.10 -20.41
CA LYS A 14 9.06 -4.50 -19.96
C LYS A 14 9.10 -5.50 -21.11
N ASP A 15 8.64 -5.13 -22.32
CA ASP A 15 8.66 -5.98 -23.51
C ASP A 15 9.97 -5.82 -24.30
N LYS A 16 11.08 -6.17 -23.64
CA LYS A 16 12.43 -6.14 -24.20
C LYS A 16 13.16 -7.44 -23.93
N GLU A 17 14.29 -7.63 -24.60
CA GLU A 17 15.21 -8.73 -24.29
C GLU A 17 15.65 -8.69 -22.82
N PHE A 18 15.88 -9.84 -22.22
CA PHE A 18 16.14 -10.00 -20.78
C PHE A 18 17.24 -9.06 -20.26
N ASP A 19 18.34 -8.91 -21.02
CA ASP A 19 19.47 -8.06 -20.61
C ASP A 19 19.18 -6.54 -20.70
N ALA A 20 18.11 -6.15 -21.40
CA ALA A 20 17.72 -4.76 -21.61
C ALA A 20 16.44 -4.35 -20.84
N VAL A 21 15.73 -5.32 -20.23
CA VAL A 21 14.52 -5.03 -19.48
C VAL A 21 14.85 -4.45 -18.11
N PRO A 22 14.25 -3.30 -17.71
CA PRO A 22 14.45 -2.76 -16.37
C PRO A 22 13.86 -3.69 -15.31
N SER A 23 14.59 -3.87 -14.20
CA SER A 23 14.07 -4.60 -13.03
C SER A 23 12.98 -3.81 -12.31
N GLY A 24 12.23 -4.49 -11.44
CA GLY A 24 11.18 -3.88 -10.61
C GLY A 24 9.78 -4.05 -11.14
N VAL A 25 8.82 -3.88 -10.23
CA VAL A 25 7.39 -4.06 -10.47
C VAL A 25 6.57 -3.01 -9.70
N PRO A 26 5.33 -2.69 -10.13
CA PRO A 26 4.43 -1.86 -9.35
C PRO A 26 3.93 -2.65 -8.12
N GLY A 27 4.28 -2.20 -6.92
CA GLY A 27 3.99 -2.92 -5.67
C GLY A 27 3.27 -2.10 -4.59
N VAL A 28 3.34 -0.76 -4.61
CA VAL A 28 2.88 0.08 -3.50
C VAL A 28 1.40 -0.11 -3.15
N GLU A 29 0.54 -0.26 -4.12
CA GLU A 29 -0.91 -0.39 -3.92
C GLU A 29 -1.34 -1.84 -3.62
N THR A 30 -0.54 -2.82 -4.01
CA THR A 30 -0.88 -4.24 -3.89
C THR A 30 -0.23 -4.95 -2.70
N MET A 31 0.89 -4.44 -2.21
CA MET A 31 1.65 -5.06 -1.12
C MET A 31 0.78 -5.28 0.13
N PHE A 32 0.22 -4.21 0.69
CA PHE A 32 -0.57 -4.30 1.91
C PHE A 32 -1.83 -5.17 1.76
N PRO A 33 -2.65 -5.02 0.68
CA PRO A 33 -3.78 -5.90 0.42
C PRO A 33 -3.44 -7.39 0.33
N LEU A 34 -2.30 -7.75 -0.25
CA LEU A 34 -1.81 -9.13 -0.30
C LEU A 34 -1.44 -9.66 1.10
N PHE A 35 -0.75 -8.85 1.92
CA PHE A 35 -0.42 -9.25 3.29
C PHE A 35 -1.65 -9.35 4.19
N LEU A 36 -2.67 -8.51 4.02
CA LEU A 36 -3.96 -8.68 4.71
C LEU A 36 -4.63 -10.01 4.36
N TYR A 37 -4.55 -10.42 3.11
CA TYR A 37 -5.03 -11.74 2.70
C TYR A 37 -4.25 -12.87 3.36
N MET A 38 -2.92 -12.73 3.52
CA MET A 38 -2.10 -13.71 4.27
C MET A 38 -2.50 -13.76 5.76
N VAL A 39 -2.84 -12.62 6.36
CA VAL A 39 -3.38 -12.58 7.73
C VAL A 39 -4.71 -13.33 7.82
N LYS A 40 -5.64 -13.08 6.88
CA LYS A 40 -6.91 -13.83 6.79
C LYS A 40 -6.70 -15.35 6.69
N LYS A 41 -5.63 -15.77 6.01
CA LYS A 41 -5.26 -17.20 5.84
C LYS A 41 -4.42 -17.76 7.00
N GLU A 42 -4.22 -16.98 8.06
CA GLU A 42 -3.40 -17.36 9.23
C GLU A 42 -1.94 -17.72 8.90
N ILE A 43 -1.43 -17.28 7.75
CA ILE A 43 -0.03 -17.43 7.33
C ILE A 43 0.86 -16.40 8.04
N LEU A 44 0.31 -15.22 8.32
CA LEU A 44 0.97 -14.11 8.99
C LEU A 44 0.07 -13.60 10.12
N SER A 45 0.62 -13.31 11.31
CA SER A 45 -0.18 -12.68 12.35
C SER A 45 -0.40 -11.19 12.06
N PHE A 46 -1.52 -10.65 12.52
CA PHE A 46 -1.86 -9.24 12.34
C PHE A 46 -0.84 -8.32 13.02
N GLU A 47 -0.41 -8.68 14.25
CA GLU A 47 0.59 -7.94 15.01
C GLU A 47 1.93 -7.89 14.27
N ARG A 48 2.33 -9.00 13.65
CA ARG A 48 3.57 -9.04 12.86
C ARG A 48 3.48 -8.15 11.62
N LEU A 49 2.33 -8.13 10.95
CA LEU A 49 2.10 -7.24 9.82
C LEU A 49 2.22 -5.78 10.27
N VAL A 50 1.46 -5.38 11.30
CA VAL A 50 1.45 -4.00 11.82
C VAL A 50 2.86 -3.56 12.25
N SER A 51 3.56 -4.38 13.03
CA SER A 51 4.92 -4.03 13.45
C SER A 51 5.87 -3.85 12.27
N SER A 52 5.74 -4.66 11.21
CA SER A 52 6.67 -4.64 10.07
C SER A 52 6.43 -3.48 9.10
N ILE A 53 5.20 -2.98 8.96
CA ILE A 53 4.86 -1.92 7.99
C ILE A 53 4.52 -0.57 8.63
N CYS A 54 4.22 -0.54 9.93
CA CYS A 54 3.86 0.69 10.63
C CYS A 54 4.90 1.06 11.69
N GLU A 55 5.02 0.25 12.75
CA GLU A 55 5.81 0.61 13.94
C GLU A 55 7.31 0.66 13.65
N ASN A 56 7.89 -0.42 13.13
CA ASN A 56 9.33 -0.49 12.90
C ASN A 56 9.84 0.54 11.89
N PRO A 57 9.16 0.83 10.74
CA PRO A 57 9.55 1.93 9.86
C PRO A 57 9.49 3.30 10.54
N SER A 58 8.43 3.54 11.33
CA SER A 58 8.24 4.78 12.07
C SER A 58 9.35 5.01 13.10
N ASP A 59 9.69 3.98 13.85
CA ASP A 59 10.77 4.02 14.85
C ASP A 59 12.14 4.21 14.18
N LEU A 60 12.41 3.49 13.07
CA LEU A 60 13.67 3.62 12.33
C LEU A 60 13.86 5.03 11.77
N LEU A 61 12.80 5.64 11.25
CA LEU A 61 12.85 6.97 10.63
C LEU A 61 12.62 8.11 11.64
N ASN A 62 12.31 7.77 12.91
CA ASN A 62 11.98 8.71 13.98
C ASN A 62 10.90 9.72 13.57
N ILE A 63 9.77 9.23 13.04
CA ILE A 63 8.64 10.05 12.56
C ILE A 63 7.40 9.82 13.44
N PRO A 64 6.50 10.80 13.59
CA PRO A 64 5.31 10.71 14.46
C PRO A 64 4.16 9.93 13.78
N LYS A 65 4.45 8.76 13.24
CA LYS A 65 3.51 7.90 12.52
C LYS A 65 3.54 6.46 13.05
N GLY A 66 2.82 5.57 12.42
CA GLY A 66 2.88 4.12 12.63
C GLY A 66 2.14 3.58 13.86
N ARG A 67 1.56 4.45 14.70
CA ARG A 67 0.73 4.08 15.87
C ARG A 67 -0.45 5.02 16.01
N ILE A 68 -1.57 4.52 16.53
CA ILE A 68 -2.73 5.34 16.89
C ILE A 68 -2.57 5.75 18.35
N GLU A 69 -1.90 6.89 18.57
CA GLU A 69 -1.58 7.43 19.89
C GLU A 69 -1.71 8.96 19.89
N VAL A 70 -2.00 9.54 21.05
CA VAL A 70 -2.03 11.00 21.22
C VAL A 70 -0.66 11.60 20.92
N GLY A 71 -0.61 12.64 20.09
CA GLY A 71 0.62 13.30 19.65
C GLY A 71 1.19 12.77 18.35
N ARG A 72 0.56 11.77 17.73
CA ARG A 72 0.92 11.28 16.38
C ARG A 72 -0.07 11.78 15.34
N ASP A 73 0.34 11.72 14.08
CA ASP A 73 -0.56 12.02 12.96
C ASP A 73 -1.73 11.02 12.93
N ALA A 74 -2.92 11.53 12.65
CA ALA A 74 -4.13 10.71 12.50
C ALA A 74 -4.14 10.01 11.11
N ASP A 75 -3.15 9.14 10.89
CA ASP A 75 -3.01 8.30 9.71
C ASP A 75 -3.47 6.90 10.06
N PHE A 76 -4.56 6.46 9.49
CA PHE A 76 -5.09 5.11 9.73
C PHE A 76 -5.93 4.61 8.55
N ILE A 77 -6.10 3.32 8.51
CA ILE A 77 -6.94 2.63 7.53
C ILE A 77 -8.00 1.80 8.25
N VAL A 78 -9.12 1.57 7.58
CA VAL A 78 -10.17 0.66 8.03
C VAL A 78 -10.26 -0.49 7.03
N VAL A 79 -10.21 -1.72 7.53
CA VAL A 79 -10.27 -2.94 6.72
C VAL A 79 -11.33 -3.90 7.23
N ASP A 80 -12.02 -4.57 6.33
CA ASP A 80 -12.87 -5.71 6.63
C ASP A 80 -12.22 -6.98 6.05
N LEU A 81 -11.69 -7.85 6.91
CA LEU A 81 -11.04 -9.09 6.48
C LEU A 81 -11.99 -10.08 5.78
N LYS A 82 -13.30 -9.84 5.77
CA LYS A 82 -14.28 -10.64 5.02
C LYS A 82 -14.38 -10.21 3.56
N LYS A 83 -14.03 -8.98 3.24
CA LYS A 83 -14.11 -8.41 1.88
C LYS A 83 -12.89 -8.79 1.04
N GLU A 84 -12.84 -10.02 0.61
CA GLU A 84 -11.83 -10.52 -0.33
C GLU A 84 -12.24 -10.21 -1.77
N CYS A 85 -11.30 -9.74 -2.57
CA CYS A 85 -11.49 -9.54 -4.01
C CYS A 85 -10.28 -10.02 -4.81
N LYS A 86 -10.40 -10.02 -6.12
CA LYS A 86 -9.29 -10.29 -7.04
C LYS A 86 -8.63 -8.98 -7.44
N ILE A 87 -7.30 -8.95 -7.42
CA ILE A 87 -6.54 -7.83 -7.97
C ILE A 87 -6.79 -7.80 -9.48
N LYS A 88 -7.12 -6.62 -9.98
CA LYS A 88 -7.25 -6.31 -11.40
C LYS A 88 -6.49 -5.02 -11.68
N SER A 89 -5.59 -5.06 -12.65
CA SER A 89 -4.77 -3.91 -13.02
C SER A 89 -5.60 -2.68 -13.42
N GLU A 90 -6.78 -2.90 -14.02
CA GLU A 90 -7.73 -1.85 -14.39
C GLU A 90 -8.29 -1.04 -13.21
N ASN A 91 -8.26 -1.62 -11.99
CA ASN A 91 -8.75 -1.00 -10.75
C ASN A 91 -7.62 -0.35 -9.92
N LEU A 92 -6.36 -0.45 -10.38
CA LEU A 92 -5.21 0.15 -9.68
C LEU A 92 -4.90 1.54 -10.24
N HIS A 93 -4.33 2.40 -9.39
CA HIS A 93 -4.01 3.79 -9.73
C HIS A 93 -2.63 3.96 -10.37
N SER A 94 -1.83 2.89 -10.46
CA SER A 94 -0.52 2.96 -11.09
C SER A 94 -0.64 3.25 -12.60
N LYS A 95 0.10 4.25 -13.06
CA LYS A 95 0.09 4.67 -14.48
C LYS A 95 0.70 3.64 -15.43
N CYS A 96 1.40 2.63 -14.92
CA CYS A 96 2.00 1.60 -15.77
C CYS A 96 0.97 0.61 -16.37
N GLY A 97 -0.26 0.57 -15.83
CA GLY A 97 -1.39 -0.17 -16.39
C GLY A 97 -1.31 -1.69 -16.26
N TRP A 98 -0.39 -2.22 -15.45
CA TRP A 98 -0.24 -3.66 -15.22
C TRP A 98 0.18 -3.96 -13.78
N THR A 99 0.05 -5.22 -13.38
CA THR A 99 0.55 -5.73 -12.09
C THR A 99 1.00 -7.19 -12.23
N PRO A 100 2.08 -7.62 -11.52
CA PRO A 100 2.46 -9.03 -11.50
C PRO A 100 1.50 -9.88 -10.66
N TYR A 101 0.55 -9.25 -9.98
CA TYR A 101 -0.40 -9.89 -9.06
C TYR A 101 -1.81 -10.02 -9.63
N GLU A 102 -1.99 -9.85 -10.94
CA GLU A 102 -3.28 -9.99 -11.62
C GLU A 102 -4.00 -11.29 -11.22
N GLY A 103 -5.27 -11.20 -10.84
CA GLY A 103 -6.11 -12.33 -10.44
C GLY A 103 -5.82 -12.93 -9.06
N ARG A 104 -4.80 -12.46 -8.33
CA ARG A 104 -4.54 -12.91 -6.96
C ARG A 104 -5.58 -12.35 -6.00
N SER A 105 -5.92 -13.14 -4.97
CA SER A 105 -6.81 -12.69 -3.90
C SER A 105 -6.12 -11.69 -2.99
N ALA A 106 -6.83 -10.63 -2.62
CA ALA A 106 -6.35 -9.56 -1.77
C ALA A 106 -7.51 -8.97 -0.94
N ILE A 107 -7.18 -8.14 0.06
CA ILE A 107 -8.15 -7.38 0.86
C ILE A 107 -7.71 -5.93 0.85
N PHE A 108 -8.47 -5.08 0.17
CA PHE A 108 -8.17 -3.65 0.11
C PHE A 108 -8.79 -2.91 1.28
N PRO A 109 -8.19 -1.77 1.72
CA PRO A 109 -8.81 -0.89 2.69
C PRO A 109 -10.15 -0.35 2.19
N GLU A 110 -11.15 -0.24 3.09
CA GLU A 110 -12.41 0.44 2.80
C GLU A 110 -12.28 1.95 2.95
N TYR A 111 -11.52 2.37 3.97
CA TYR A 111 -11.25 3.78 4.21
C TYR A 111 -9.77 4.00 4.48
N VAL A 112 -9.25 5.11 3.96
CA VAL A 112 -7.90 5.59 4.23
C VAL A 112 -7.98 7.03 4.73
N PHE A 113 -7.37 7.27 5.89
CA PHE A 113 -7.26 8.59 6.49
C PHE A 113 -5.79 8.99 6.59
N VAL A 114 -5.49 10.22 6.21
CA VAL A 114 -4.16 10.83 6.36
C VAL A 114 -4.33 12.20 7.05
N ARG A 115 -3.68 12.36 8.17
CA ARG A 115 -3.81 13.54 9.05
C ARG A 115 -5.27 13.88 9.39
N GLY A 116 -6.08 12.84 9.63
CA GLY A 116 -7.50 12.96 9.97
C GLY A 116 -8.44 13.22 8.81
N GLU A 117 -7.92 13.42 7.59
CA GLU A 117 -8.72 13.63 6.39
C GLU A 117 -8.93 12.32 5.62
N LYS A 118 -10.17 12.00 5.28
CA LYS A 118 -10.53 10.81 4.53
C LYS A 118 -10.15 10.97 3.05
N LEU A 119 -9.22 10.15 2.58
CA LEU A 119 -8.70 10.19 1.22
C LEU A 119 -9.25 9.09 0.32
N ILE A 120 -9.68 7.97 0.89
CA ILE A 120 -10.29 6.86 0.16
C ILE A 120 -11.52 6.39 0.90
N GLU A 121 -12.58 6.11 0.16
CA GLU A 121 -13.82 5.49 0.60
C GLU A 121 -14.30 4.48 -0.45
N GLU A 122 -14.44 3.22 -0.06
CA GLU A 122 -14.92 2.12 -0.91
C GLU A 122 -14.27 2.09 -2.31
N HIS A 123 -12.95 2.23 -2.37
CA HIS A 123 -12.11 2.31 -3.58
C HIS A 123 -12.16 3.65 -4.35
N GLU A 124 -12.99 4.61 -3.94
CA GLU A 124 -13.02 5.93 -4.56
C GLU A 124 -11.97 6.86 -3.96
N MET A 125 -11.18 7.52 -4.81
CA MET A 125 -10.20 8.51 -4.40
C MET A 125 -10.88 9.86 -4.16
N LEU A 126 -10.90 10.31 -2.90
CA LEU A 126 -11.46 11.60 -2.48
C LEU A 126 -10.39 12.68 -2.35
N GLY A 127 -9.13 12.29 -2.27
CA GLY A 127 -8.00 13.19 -2.03
C GLY A 127 -7.75 14.16 -3.18
N SER A 128 -7.40 15.40 -2.85
CA SER A 128 -7.02 16.43 -3.83
C SER A 128 -5.54 16.33 -4.20
N LYS A 129 -5.19 16.78 -5.42
CA LYS A 129 -3.80 16.92 -5.85
C LYS A 129 -3.05 17.89 -4.92
N GLY A 130 -1.82 17.52 -4.54
CA GLY A 130 -0.98 18.35 -3.67
C GLY A 130 -1.26 18.20 -2.16
N PHE A 131 -2.13 17.27 -1.74
CA PHE A 131 -2.42 17.00 -0.33
C PHE A 131 -1.21 16.45 0.44
N GLY A 132 -0.31 15.73 -0.25
CA GLY A 132 0.90 15.16 0.35
C GLY A 132 1.80 16.22 0.98
N ARG A 133 2.46 15.89 2.10
CA ARG A 133 3.47 16.73 2.76
C ARG A 133 4.71 15.89 3.05
N PHE A 134 5.86 16.52 3.04
CA PHE A 134 7.09 15.89 3.49
C PHE A 134 7.01 15.67 5.01
N VAL A 135 7.36 14.45 5.46
CA VAL A 135 7.36 14.08 6.87
C VAL A 135 8.74 14.39 7.45
N GLY A 136 8.90 15.47 8.15
CA GLY A 136 10.20 15.92 8.70
C GLY A 136 10.36 17.44 8.69
N GLU A 137 9.47 18.14 8.01
CA GLU A 137 9.30 19.58 8.17
C GLU A 137 8.25 19.83 9.27
N GLN A 138 8.72 20.12 10.48
CA GLN A 138 7.92 20.72 11.56
C GLN A 138 8.24 22.20 11.68
#